data_2d8114b47b98451ccbfa456779d71d9e
#
_entry.id   2d8114b47b98451ccbfa456779d71d9e
#
_cell.length_a   1.000
_cell.length_b   1.000
_cell.length_c   1.000
_cell.angle_alpha   90.00
_cell.angle_beta   90.00
_cell.angle_gamma   90.00
#
_symmetry.space_group_name_H-M   'P 1'
#
loop_
_entity.id
_entity.type
_entity.pdbx_description
1 polymer ?
#
loop_
_entity_poly.entity_id
_entity_poly.type
_entity_poly.pdbx_seq_one_letter_code
_entity_poly.pdbx_strand_id
1 'polypeptide(L)'
;SLLRQTRQAAQIRIGLNGQTRLEELVCDGVMVATPAGSTAYNFSAHGPILPLGSHTIALTPIAAFRPRRWRGAILKADTEVRFEVLDPYKRPVSVTADSHETRDVVEVVIRESTDRTVTLLFDPEHNLEERILSEQFAV
;
A
#
# COMPACT_ATOMS: atom_id res chain seq x y z
N SER A 1 4.58 -1.57 -3.51
CA SER A 1 3.86 -0.60 -4.37
C SER A 1 3.82 -1.08 -5.80
N LEU A 2 2.66 -0.92 -6.42
CA LEU A 2 2.46 -1.12 -7.85
C LEU A 2 2.39 0.25 -8.51
N LEU A 3 3.09 0.44 -9.64
CA LEU A 3 3.10 1.68 -10.39
C LEU A 3 2.97 1.41 -11.89
N ARG A 4 2.22 2.27 -12.58
CA ARG A 4 2.17 2.23 -14.04
C ARG A 4 3.56 2.47 -14.62
N GLN A 5 3.88 1.77 -15.70
CA GLN A 5 5.19 1.89 -16.35
C GLN A 5 5.21 2.92 -17.47
N THR A 6 4.05 3.32 -17.95
CA THR A 6 3.90 4.23 -19.09
C THR A 6 2.98 5.39 -18.73
N ARG A 7 2.65 6.23 -19.70
CA ARG A 7 1.69 7.31 -19.52
C ARG A 7 0.24 6.84 -19.37
N GLN A 8 -0.04 5.58 -19.73
CA GLN A 8 -1.37 5.00 -19.56
C GLN A 8 -1.62 4.72 -18.08
N ALA A 9 -2.79 5.12 -17.58
CA ALA A 9 -3.20 4.78 -16.23
C ALA A 9 -3.24 3.27 -16.06
N ALA A 10 -2.93 2.81 -14.86
CA ALA A 10 -3.11 1.40 -14.50
C ALA A 10 -4.58 1.10 -14.27
N GLN A 11 -5.00 -0.12 -14.59
CA GLN A 11 -6.31 -0.66 -14.23
C GLN A 11 -6.08 -1.91 -13.41
N ILE A 12 -6.56 -1.90 -12.17
CA ILE A 12 -6.24 -2.95 -11.20
C ILE A 12 -7.52 -3.40 -10.52
N ARG A 13 -7.73 -4.72 -10.50
CA ARG A 13 -8.78 -5.35 -9.69
C ARG A 13 -8.20 -5.71 -8.33
N ILE A 14 -8.93 -5.43 -7.27
CA ILE A 14 -8.49 -5.68 -5.91
C ILE A 14 -9.36 -6.76 -5.28
N GLY A 15 -8.70 -7.81 -4.79
CA GLY A 15 -9.32 -8.86 -4.00
C GLY A 15 -8.75 -8.91 -2.59
N LEU A 16 -9.58 -9.22 -1.63
CA LEU A 16 -9.20 -9.40 -0.23
C LEU A 16 -9.67 -10.78 0.22
N ASN A 17 -8.74 -11.60 0.70
CA ASN A 17 -9.03 -12.95 1.18
C ASN A 17 -9.83 -13.78 0.17
N GLY A 18 -9.43 -13.70 -1.11
CA GLY A 18 -10.04 -14.47 -2.19
C GLY A 18 -11.35 -13.90 -2.74
N GLN A 19 -11.79 -12.75 -2.26
CA GLN A 19 -13.03 -12.12 -2.71
C GLN A 19 -12.75 -10.76 -3.37
N THR A 20 -13.25 -10.55 -4.59
CA THR A 20 -13.12 -9.26 -5.26
C THR A 20 -13.89 -8.18 -4.50
N ARG A 21 -13.20 -7.12 -4.13
CA ARG A 21 -13.80 -5.97 -3.43
C ARG A 21 -13.91 -4.74 -4.30
N LEU A 22 -13.01 -4.59 -5.28
CA LEU A 22 -13.02 -3.49 -6.21
C LEU A 22 -12.71 -4.04 -7.60
N GLU A 23 -13.69 -3.98 -8.49
CA GLU A 23 -13.57 -4.57 -9.83
C GLU A 23 -12.55 -3.84 -10.70
N GLU A 24 -12.49 -2.52 -10.59
CA GLU A 24 -11.59 -1.74 -11.41
C GLU A 24 -11.19 -0.46 -10.69
N LEU A 25 -9.91 -0.35 -10.39
CA LEU A 25 -9.27 0.87 -9.92
C LEU A 25 -8.46 1.43 -11.08
N VAL A 26 -8.79 2.64 -11.54
CA VAL A 26 -7.98 3.37 -12.52
C VAL A 26 -7.14 4.38 -11.74
N CYS A 27 -5.83 4.26 -11.84
CA CYS A 27 -4.91 4.98 -10.96
C CYS A 27 -3.50 5.08 -11.59
N ASP A 28 -2.62 5.79 -10.93
CA ASP A 28 -1.19 5.72 -11.22
C ASP A 28 -0.54 4.52 -10.55
N GLY A 29 -1.11 4.06 -9.46
CA GLY A 29 -0.64 2.91 -8.73
C GLY A 29 -1.47 2.62 -7.49
N VAL A 30 -1.04 1.62 -6.74
CA VAL A 30 -1.66 1.21 -5.47
C VAL A 30 -0.60 0.54 -4.61
N MET A 31 -0.70 0.69 -3.30
CA MET A 31 0.28 0.11 -2.40
C MET A 31 -0.36 -0.49 -1.17
N VAL A 32 0.40 -1.38 -0.54
CA VAL A 32 0.13 -1.89 0.81
C VAL A 32 1.28 -1.47 1.70
N ALA A 33 0.97 -0.94 2.86
CA ALA A 33 1.96 -0.51 3.84
C ALA A 33 1.70 -1.15 5.19
N THR A 34 2.78 -1.54 5.86
CA THR A 34 2.76 -1.93 7.28
C THR A 34 2.71 -0.68 8.15
N PRO A 35 2.42 -0.81 9.47
CA PRO A 35 2.52 0.35 10.36
C PRO A 35 3.86 1.06 10.28
N ALA A 36 4.97 0.33 10.30
CA ALA A 36 6.31 0.94 10.19
C ALA A 36 6.52 1.66 8.85
N GLY A 37 5.98 1.12 7.76
CA GLY A 37 6.07 1.73 6.43
C GLY A 37 5.01 2.79 6.15
N SER A 38 4.02 2.96 7.03
CA SER A 38 2.91 3.88 6.78
C SER A 38 3.32 5.35 6.77
N THR A 39 4.44 5.69 7.40
CA THR A 39 5.00 7.05 7.42
C THR A 39 5.95 7.35 6.26
N ALA A 40 6.18 6.38 5.37
CA ALA A 40 7.03 6.53 4.19
C ALA A 40 6.20 6.92 2.96
N TYR A 41 6.34 6.21 1.87
CA TYR A 41 5.62 6.53 0.62
C TYR A 41 4.10 6.54 0.80
N ASN A 42 3.58 5.65 1.64
CA ASN A 42 2.16 5.64 1.99
C ASN A 42 1.67 7.01 2.48
N PHE A 43 2.45 7.67 3.32
CA PHE A 43 2.10 9.01 3.82
C PHE A 43 2.09 10.04 2.69
N SER A 44 3.09 10.02 1.81
CA SER A 44 3.14 10.91 0.65
C SER A 44 1.97 10.72 -0.32
N ALA A 45 1.44 9.50 -0.39
CA ALA A 45 0.26 9.18 -1.18
C ALA A 45 -1.05 9.45 -0.42
N HIS A 46 -1.00 10.15 0.70
CA HIS A 46 -2.14 10.51 1.55
C HIS A 46 -2.80 9.31 2.24
N GLY A 47 -2.04 8.23 2.43
CA GLY A 47 -2.47 7.09 3.23
C GLY A 47 -2.41 7.41 4.72
N PRO A 48 -3.11 6.62 5.54
CA PRO A 48 -3.14 6.83 6.99
C PRO A 48 -1.82 6.43 7.64
N ILE A 49 -1.47 7.10 8.72
CA ILE A 49 -0.41 6.64 9.61
C ILE A 49 -1.02 5.59 10.54
N LEU A 50 -0.37 4.43 10.58
CA LEU A 50 -0.81 3.32 11.44
C LEU A 50 0.13 3.20 12.64
N PRO A 51 -0.38 3.22 13.87
CA PRO A 51 0.44 2.99 15.06
C PRO A 51 1.09 1.60 15.03
N LEU A 52 2.33 1.48 15.51
CA LEU A 52 2.94 0.17 15.72
C LEU A 52 2.10 -0.63 16.72
N GLY A 53 1.97 -1.92 16.47
CA GLY A 53 1.14 -2.77 17.30
C GLY A 53 -0.35 -2.68 17.04
N SER A 54 -0.79 -1.89 16.05
CA SER A 54 -2.21 -1.81 15.69
C SER A 54 -2.73 -3.07 14.99
N HIS A 55 -1.85 -3.96 14.55
CA HIS A 55 -2.19 -5.17 13.79
C HIS A 55 -3.03 -4.87 12.54
N THR A 56 -2.67 -3.80 11.85
CA THR A 56 -3.33 -3.36 10.62
C THR A 56 -2.34 -3.18 9.49
N ILE A 57 -2.86 -3.12 8.27
CA ILE A 57 -2.13 -2.70 7.08
C ILE A 57 -2.96 -1.64 6.36
N ALA A 58 -2.29 -0.75 5.66
CA ALA A 58 -2.95 0.24 4.83
C ALA A 58 -2.93 -0.20 3.37
N LEU A 59 -4.07 -0.08 2.71
CA LEU A 59 -4.22 -0.25 1.27
C LEU A 59 -4.51 1.14 0.71
N THR A 60 -3.56 1.69 -0.06
CA THR A 60 -3.59 3.11 -0.43
C THR A 60 -3.44 3.27 -1.94
N PRO A 61 -4.39 3.95 -2.61
CA PRO A 61 -4.26 4.27 -4.03
C PRO A 61 -3.29 5.43 -4.26
N ILE A 62 -2.70 5.47 -5.44
CA ILE A 62 -1.86 6.57 -5.89
C ILE A 62 -2.58 7.24 -7.05
N ALA A 63 -3.01 8.49 -6.84
CA ALA A 63 -3.71 9.28 -7.85
C ALA A 63 -4.89 8.53 -8.48
N ALA A 64 -5.81 8.03 -7.66
CA ALA A 64 -6.99 7.31 -8.12
C ALA A 64 -7.88 8.23 -8.97
N PHE A 65 -8.16 7.80 -10.19
CA PHE A 65 -9.04 8.52 -11.10
C PHE A 65 -10.48 7.97 -11.04
N ARG A 66 -10.61 6.66 -10.90
CA ARG A 66 -11.90 5.97 -10.80
C ARG A 66 -11.76 4.76 -9.87
N PRO A 67 -12.56 4.61 -8.82
CA PRO A 67 -13.52 5.61 -8.32
C PRO A 67 -12.81 6.83 -7.72
N ARG A 68 -13.30 8.02 -8.03
CA ARG A 68 -12.63 9.27 -7.59
C ARG A 68 -12.56 9.46 -6.08
N ARG A 69 -13.54 8.95 -5.36
CA ARG A 69 -13.65 9.15 -3.91
C ARG A 69 -13.06 8.01 -3.10
N TRP A 70 -12.58 6.98 -3.76
CA TRP A 70 -11.97 5.87 -3.04
C TRP A 70 -10.59 6.29 -2.56
N ARG A 71 -10.40 6.24 -1.26
CA ARG A 71 -9.16 6.69 -0.63
C ARG A 71 -8.33 5.56 -0.04
N GLY A 72 -8.74 4.31 -0.31
CA GLY A 72 -8.08 3.14 0.24
C GLY A 72 -8.85 2.56 1.41
N ALA A 73 -8.19 1.70 2.15
CA ALA A 73 -8.78 1.00 3.28
C ALA A 73 -7.72 0.68 4.31
N ILE A 74 -8.16 0.58 5.57
CA ILE A 74 -7.35 0.00 6.63
C ILE A 74 -7.86 -1.41 6.85
N LEU A 75 -6.96 -2.37 6.79
CA LEU A 75 -7.28 -3.80 6.82
C LEU A 75 -6.61 -4.45 8.03
N LYS A 76 -7.12 -5.61 8.44
CA LYS A 76 -6.43 -6.45 9.43
C LYS A 76 -5.10 -6.91 8.85
N ALA A 77 -4.08 -7.03 9.70
CA ALA A 77 -2.74 -7.41 9.28
C ALA A 77 -2.68 -8.78 8.57
N ASP A 78 -3.57 -9.71 8.91
CA ASP A 78 -3.63 -11.03 8.32
C ASP A 78 -4.40 -11.11 6.99
N THR A 79 -4.82 -9.97 6.47
CA THR A 79 -5.53 -9.91 5.19
C THR A 79 -4.60 -10.25 4.04
N GLU A 80 -5.02 -11.18 3.17
CA GLU A 80 -4.36 -11.40 1.89
C GLU A 80 -4.90 -10.39 0.89
N VAL A 81 -4.02 -9.59 0.30
CA VAL A 81 -4.38 -8.60 -0.72
C VAL A 81 -3.91 -9.12 -2.07
N ARG A 82 -4.82 -9.16 -3.02
CA ARG A 82 -4.53 -9.56 -4.40
C ARG A 82 -4.79 -8.39 -5.34
N PHE A 83 -3.78 -8.07 -6.14
CA PHE A 83 -3.90 -7.12 -7.23
C PHE A 83 -3.81 -7.87 -8.56
N GLU A 84 -4.83 -7.74 -9.38
CA GLU A 84 -4.83 -8.28 -10.73
C GLU A 84 -4.76 -7.11 -11.70
N VAL A 85 -3.72 -7.10 -12.54
CA VAL A 85 -3.53 -6.04 -13.53
C VAL A 85 -4.42 -6.32 -14.72
N LEU A 86 -5.32 -5.39 -15.01
CA LEU A 86 -6.22 -5.48 -16.14
C LEU A 86 -5.54 -4.87 -17.37
N ASP A 87 -5.71 -5.50 -18.53
CA ASP A 87 -5.11 -5.08 -19.79
C ASP A 87 -3.58 -4.83 -19.68
N PRO A 88 -2.82 -5.81 -19.17
CA PRO A 88 -1.42 -5.59 -18.83
C PRO A 88 -0.52 -5.26 -20.01
N TYR A 89 -0.90 -5.67 -21.20
CA TYR A 89 -0.14 -5.38 -22.41
C TYR A 89 -0.17 -3.88 -22.76
N LYS A 90 -1.37 -3.27 -22.71
CA LYS A 90 -1.57 -1.86 -22.99
C LYS A 90 -1.23 -0.98 -21.78
N ARG A 91 -1.44 -1.49 -20.60
CA ARG A 91 -1.30 -0.77 -19.31
C ARG A 91 -0.35 -1.51 -18.39
N PRO A 92 0.93 -1.57 -18.74
CA PRO A 92 1.89 -2.35 -17.96
C PRO A 92 2.16 -1.71 -16.60
N VAL A 93 2.35 -2.56 -15.61
CA VAL A 93 2.54 -2.19 -14.22
C VAL A 93 3.78 -2.90 -13.69
N SER A 94 4.59 -2.18 -12.91
CA SER A 94 5.68 -2.76 -12.14
C SER A 94 5.30 -2.83 -10.67
N VAL A 95 5.90 -3.77 -9.95
CA VAL A 95 5.79 -3.87 -8.50
C VAL A 95 7.17 -3.70 -7.88
N THR A 96 7.23 -2.95 -6.79
CA THR A 96 8.44 -2.76 -5.99
C THR A 96 8.18 -3.21 -4.57
N ALA A 97 9.06 -4.10 -4.09
CA ALA A 97 9.10 -4.53 -2.69
C ALA A 97 10.50 -4.24 -2.18
N ASP A 98 10.60 -3.32 -1.22
CA ASP A 98 11.88 -2.75 -0.77
C ASP A 98 12.66 -2.15 -1.96
N SER A 99 13.83 -2.72 -2.30
CA SER A 99 14.63 -2.29 -3.43
C SER A 99 14.45 -3.15 -4.68
N HIS A 100 13.60 -4.16 -4.63
CA HIS A 100 13.38 -5.08 -5.75
C HIS A 100 12.20 -4.63 -6.59
N GLU A 101 12.44 -4.41 -7.87
CA GLU A 101 11.39 -4.10 -8.85
C GLU A 101 11.19 -5.26 -9.79
N THR A 102 9.94 -5.63 -10.04
CA THR A 102 9.55 -6.59 -11.08
C THR A 102 8.60 -5.89 -12.05
N ARG A 103 8.97 -5.87 -13.31
CA ARG A 103 8.19 -5.21 -14.37
C ARG A 103 7.20 -6.17 -15.01
N ASP A 104 6.20 -5.58 -15.68
CA ASP A 104 5.20 -6.33 -16.47
C ASP A 104 4.48 -7.40 -15.66
N VAL A 105 4.11 -7.07 -14.44
CA VAL A 105 3.37 -7.99 -13.58
C VAL A 105 1.92 -8.09 -14.01
N VAL A 106 1.34 -9.27 -13.86
CA VAL A 106 -0.08 -9.51 -14.15
C VAL A 106 -0.90 -9.75 -12.88
N GLU A 107 -0.27 -10.26 -11.85
CA GLU A 107 -0.91 -10.52 -10.57
C GLU A 107 0.12 -10.41 -9.45
N VAL A 108 -0.28 -9.78 -8.35
CA VAL A 108 0.55 -9.66 -7.15
C VAL A 108 -0.30 -10.05 -5.95
N VAL A 109 0.20 -10.95 -5.13
CA VAL A 109 -0.43 -11.35 -3.87
C VAL A 109 0.46 -10.90 -2.72
N ILE A 110 -0.13 -10.19 -1.78
CA ILE A 110 0.60 -9.60 -0.65
C ILE A 110 0.01 -10.14 0.64
N ARG A 111 0.89 -10.64 1.51
CA ARG A 111 0.57 -11.07 2.88
C ARG A 111 1.64 -10.59 3.82
N GLU A 112 1.25 -10.31 5.06
CA GLU A 112 2.22 -10.04 6.11
C GLU A 112 3.03 -11.32 6.40
N SER A 113 4.35 -11.18 6.49
CA SER A 113 5.20 -12.29 6.93
C SER A 113 5.09 -12.44 8.45
N THR A 114 4.73 -13.62 8.92
CA THR A 114 4.67 -13.94 10.35
C THR A 114 5.98 -14.58 10.85
N ASP A 115 6.89 -14.91 9.95
CA ASP A 115 8.14 -15.62 10.27
C ASP A 115 9.27 -14.70 10.70
N ARG A 116 9.09 -13.40 10.51
CA ARG A 116 10.12 -12.40 10.78
C ARG A 116 9.56 -11.24 11.58
N THR A 117 10.30 -10.84 12.59
CA THR A 117 10.00 -9.64 13.37
C THR A 117 11.18 -8.69 13.29
N VAL A 118 10.89 -7.40 13.32
CA VAL A 118 11.89 -6.33 13.40
C VAL A 118 11.64 -5.56 14.68
N THR A 119 12.69 -5.45 15.48
CA THR A 119 12.62 -4.66 16.72
C THR A 119 13.17 -3.27 16.42
N LEU A 120 12.34 -2.26 16.65
CA LEU A 120 12.72 -0.86 16.51
C LEU A 120 13.13 -0.32 17.86
N LEU A 121 14.28 0.32 17.91
CA LEU A 121 14.81 0.93 19.12
C LEU A 121 14.66 2.45 19.03
N PHE A 122 14.06 3.03 20.05
CA PHE A 122 13.89 4.47 20.16
C PHE A 122 14.48 4.97 21.48
N ASP A 123 14.94 6.21 21.48
CA ASP A 123 15.27 6.87 22.73
C ASP A 123 13.99 7.08 23.55
N PRO A 124 14.05 6.99 24.89
CA PRO A 124 12.87 7.20 25.72
C PRO A 124 12.18 8.56 25.51
N GLU A 125 12.94 9.59 25.12
CA GLU A 125 12.44 10.94 24.85
C GLU A 125 11.89 11.11 23.43
N HIS A 126 12.18 10.16 22.52
CA HIS A 126 11.77 10.18 21.11
C HIS A 126 11.12 8.86 20.74
N ASN A 127 10.06 8.51 21.48
CA ASN A 127 9.33 7.28 21.21
C ASN A 127 8.50 7.38 19.93
N LEU A 128 8.03 6.25 19.45
CA LEU A 128 7.27 6.19 18.22
C LEU A 128 5.95 6.95 18.29
N GLU A 129 5.26 6.92 19.42
CA GLU A 129 4.00 7.65 19.61
C GLU A 129 4.20 9.15 19.40
N GLU A 130 5.25 9.70 19.99
CA GLU A 130 5.60 11.10 19.83
C GLU A 130 5.94 11.43 18.38
N ARG A 131 6.68 10.56 17.72
CA ARG A 131 7.02 10.72 16.30
C ARG A 131 5.79 10.70 15.41
N ILE A 132 4.85 9.78 15.67
CA ILE A 132 3.60 9.68 14.91
C ILE A 132 2.77 10.95 15.13
N LEU A 133 2.63 11.42 16.36
CA LEU A 133 1.92 12.66 16.66
C LEU A 133 2.56 13.85 15.96
N SER A 134 3.88 13.96 16.00
CA SER A 134 4.60 15.05 15.34
C SER A 134 4.35 15.06 13.83
N GLU A 135 4.34 13.91 13.18
CA GLU A 135 4.08 13.80 11.75
C GLU A 135 2.62 14.11 11.40
N GLN A 136 1.67 13.67 12.22
CA GLN A 136 0.24 13.92 11.99
C GLN A 136 -0.12 15.40 12.12
N PHE A 137 0.57 16.13 13.00
CA PHE A 137 0.31 17.54 13.25
C PHE A 137 1.31 18.49 12.58
N ALA A 138 2.23 17.96 11.79
CA ALA A 138 3.13 18.78 10.99
C ALA A 138 2.36 19.53 9.90
N VAL A 139 2.67 20.80 9.74
CA VAL A 139 2.01 21.68 8.75
C VAL A 139 3.01 22.09 7.68
#